data_88c128e59607121641cdc2b9b599fa86
#
_entry.id   88c128e59607121641cdc2b9b599fa86
#
_cell.length_a   1.000
_cell.length_b   1.000
_cell.length_c   1.000
_cell.angle_alpha   90.00
_cell.angle_beta   90.00
_cell.angle_gamma   90.00
#
_symmetry.space_group_name_H-M   'P 1'
#
loop_
_entity.id
_entity.type
_entity.pdbx_description
1 polymer ?
#
loop_
_entity_poly.entity_id
_entity_poly.type
_entity_poly.pdbx_seq_one_letter_code
_entity_poly.pdbx_strand_id
1 'polypeptide(L)'
;MAEPRTIDALVAEVGSTTTTVTAFDGLGGWPHSEPRLLGQGVAPTSVAQGDVTIGVDAARADLEKRLGPLEPRVTLATSSAAGGLRVTVHGLTQRMTAMAAQEAALGAGAVVEFQTSGHLRDHDLARIAAARPSLVLLAGGVEGGDVETVLFNARRLTELEVRPIVVYGGNSQGADEARAILEGVGFRVRVTANVYPGIDELDIVPARAVIHDAFEEHITHAPGMERIAGFVTGHILPTPGAVLIAAELLAATLGDLVVLDVGGATTDVHSITDGSREYDGLRTDPEPHAKRTVEGDLGTFVSARHVLALLPEGERPSVLPPAIPHTDDEVAVALLLTRTAAVTAMHRHAGRLTSLYTPTGRQTVAKGRDLTACRIVIGTGGALTRLPGGIGVLEQTRGREGSDRLLPAPDAVCALDRDYLFACCGVLAGYFEADAVAALMRRSTGL
;
A
#
# COMPACT_ATOMS: atom_id res chain seq x y z
N MET A 1 4.36 -8.87 41.70
CA MET A 1 4.38 -8.45 40.27
C MET A 1 3.83 -7.05 40.25
N ALA A 2 4.39 -6.13 39.46
CA ALA A 2 3.81 -4.79 39.32
C ALA A 2 2.41 -4.90 38.67
N GLU A 3 1.46 -4.07 39.11
CA GLU A 3 0.16 -3.98 38.45
C GLU A 3 0.33 -3.56 36.99
N PRO A 4 -0.40 -4.17 36.03
CA PRO A 4 -0.30 -3.81 34.64
C PRO A 4 -0.77 -2.36 34.42
N ARG A 5 -0.03 -1.63 33.58
CA ARG A 5 -0.37 -0.27 33.19
C ARG A 5 -1.41 -0.30 32.09
N THR A 6 -2.58 0.29 32.32
CA THR A 6 -3.57 0.50 31.25
C THR A 6 -3.07 1.52 30.24
N ILE A 7 -3.18 1.19 28.95
CA ILE A 7 -2.82 2.03 27.80
C ILE A 7 -3.95 2.03 26.77
N ASP A 8 -3.97 3.01 25.87
CA ASP A 8 -5.05 3.10 24.87
C ASP A 8 -4.94 2.02 23.79
N ALA A 9 -3.76 1.81 23.21
CA ALA A 9 -3.60 0.87 22.11
C ALA A 9 -2.26 0.15 22.13
N LEU A 10 -2.29 -1.10 21.65
CA LEU A 10 -1.13 -1.88 21.26
C LEU A 10 -1.30 -2.28 19.78
N VAL A 11 -0.32 -2.00 18.96
CA VAL A 11 -0.37 -2.33 17.53
C VAL A 11 0.76 -3.29 17.19
N ALA A 12 0.42 -4.45 16.60
CA ALA A 12 1.39 -5.39 16.06
C ALA A 12 1.54 -5.16 14.56
N GLU A 13 2.73 -4.84 14.10
CA GLU A 13 3.10 -4.86 12.70
C GLU A 13 3.85 -6.15 12.38
N VAL A 14 3.21 -7.04 11.64
CA VAL A 14 3.79 -8.33 11.24
C VAL A 14 4.40 -8.20 9.85
N GLY A 15 5.68 -7.88 9.82
CA GLY A 15 6.45 -7.83 8.57
C GLY A 15 6.86 -9.22 8.08
N SER A 16 7.45 -9.31 6.88
CA SER A 16 7.95 -10.58 6.32
C SER A 16 9.14 -11.16 7.09
N THR A 17 9.92 -10.33 7.77
CA THR A 17 11.14 -10.73 8.51
C THR A 17 11.09 -10.36 9.99
N THR A 18 10.44 -9.26 10.33
CA THR A 18 10.43 -8.66 11.66
C THR A 18 9.01 -8.33 12.08
N THR A 19 8.67 -8.66 13.31
CA THR A 19 7.42 -8.24 13.97
C THR A 19 7.75 -7.15 14.98
N THR A 20 7.02 -6.03 14.91
CA THR A 20 7.13 -4.92 15.85
C THR A 20 5.83 -4.78 16.62
N VAL A 21 5.90 -4.61 17.94
CA VAL A 21 4.75 -4.29 18.79
C VAL A 21 4.96 -2.90 19.37
N THR A 22 4.01 -2.00 19.10
CA THR A 22 4.09 -0.58 19.46
C THR A 22 2.97 -0.21 20.43
N ALA A 23 3.32 0.46 21.53
CA ALA A 23 2.37 0.90 22.56
C ALA A 23 2.09 2.39 22.46
N PHE A 24 0.81 2.74 22.52
CA PHE A 24 0.30 4.11 22.45
C PHE A 24 -0.59 4.46 23.62
N ASP A 25 -0.55 5.74 24.03
CA ASP A 25 -1.36 6.28 25.12
C ASP A 25 -1.76 7.73 24.82
N GLY A 26 -2.80 8.23 25.48
CA GLY A 26 -3.30 9.59 25.30
C GLY A 26 -4.20 9.80 24.09
N LEU A 27 -4.44 8.76 23.27
CA LEU A 27 -5.31 8.82 22.09
C LEU A 27 -6.78 8.97 22.47
N GLY A 28 -7.25 8.15 23.41
CA GLY A 28 -8.67 8.13 23.85
C GLY A 28 -9.12 9.34 24.63
N GLY A 29 -8.20 10.20 25.05
CA GLY A 29 -8.49 11.42 25.80
C GLY A 29 -8.36 12.72 25.01
N TRP A 30 -8.13 12.65 23.70
CA TRP A 30 -8.01 13.83 22.84
C TRP A 30 -9.26 14.72 22.90
N PRO A 31 -9.13 16.07 22.92
CA PRO A 31 -7.90 16.88 22.92
C PRO A 31 -7.31 17.17 24.32
N HIS A 32 -7.85 16.56 25.38
CA HIS A 32 -7.46 16.83 26.77
C HIS A 32 -6.21 16.06 27.20
N SER A 33 -5.83 15.01 26.46
CA SER A 33 -4.56 14.30 26.62
C SER A 33 -3.75 14.35 25.34
N GLU A 34 -2.43 14.35 25.49
CA GLU A 34 -1.52 14.37 24.36
C GLU A 34 -1.23 12.93 23.89
N PRO A 35 -1.52 12.58 22.60
CA PRO A 35 -1.18 11.28 22.05
C PRO A 35 0.33 11.07 22.06
N ARG A 36 0.78 9.89 22.46
CA ARG A 36 2.21 9.59 22.58
C ARG A 36 2.53 8.14 22.29
N LEU A 37 3.67 7.93 21.66
CA LEU A 37 4.36 6.67 21.61
C LEU A 37 4.97 6.38 22.99
N LEU A 38 4.69 5.22 23.57
CA LEU A 38 5.32 4.78 24.81
C LEU A 38 6.59 4.00 24.56
N GLY A 39 6.61 3.21 23.50
CA GLY A 39 7.75 2.40 23.10
C GLY A 39 7.38 1.34 22.07
N GLN A 40 8.42 0.65 21.59
CA GLN A 40 8.30 -0.43 20.61
C GLN A 40 9.12 -1.63 21.07
N GLY A 41 8.60 -2.83 20.89
CA GLY A 41 9.34 -4.07 21.05
C GLY A 41 9.48 -4.77 19.70
N VAL A 42 10.57 -5.49 19.50
CA VAL A 42 10.91 -6.09 18.21
C VAL A 42 11.31 -7.55 18.39
N ALA A 43 10.85 -8.40 17.47
CA ALA A 43 11.24 -9.80 17.40
C ALA A 43 11.26 -10.28 15.95
N PRO A 44 11.93 -11.39 15.63
CA PRO A 44 11.80 -12.05 14.34
C PRO A 44 10.36 -12.50 14.08
N THR A 45 9.88 -12.37 12.84
CA THR A 45 8.57 -12.90 12.44
C THR A 45 8.60 -14.42 12.42
N SER A 46 7.56 -15.05 13.01
CA SER A 46 7.48 -16.51 13.21
C SER A 46 6.46 -17.21 12.32
N VAL A 47 5.88 -16.54 11.32
CA VAL A 47 4.90 -17.14 10.37
C VAL A 47 5.45 -18.40 9.69
N ALA A 48 6.71 -18.37 9.26
CA ALA A 48 7.39 -19.52 8.67
C ALA A 48 7.57 -20.71 9.65
N GLN A 49 7.42 -20.46 10.95
CA GLN A 49 7.43 -21.52 12.00
C GLN A 49 6.02 -22.09 12.26
N GLY A 50 5.02 -21.61 11.53
CA GLY A 50 3.63 -22.04 11.63
C GLY A 50 2.79 -21.35 12.70
N ASP A 51 3.31 -20.33 13.39
CA ASP A 51 2.57 -19.59 14.40
C ASP A 51 3.11 -18.14 14.55
N VAL A 52 2.35 -17.17 14.09
CA VAL A 52 2.68 -15.75 14.17
C VAL A 52 2.76 -15.24 15.61
N THR A 53 2.00 -15.84 16.54
CA THR A 53 1.89 -15.35 17.92
C THR A 53 3.21 -15.46 18.67
N ILE A 54 4.08 -16.42 18.33
CA ILE A 54 5.43 -16.54 18.91
C ILE A 54 6.23 -15.24 18.72
N GLY A 55 6.24 -14.69 17.51
CA GLY A 55 6.93 -13.43 17.21
C GLY A 55 6.25 -12.23 17.86
N VAL A 56 4.91 -12.19 17.87
CA VAL A 56 4.13 -11.12 18.50
C VAL A 56 4.35 -11.11 20.01
N ASP A 57 4.27 -12.26 20.66
CA ASP A 57 4.49 -12.38 22.11
C ASP A 57 5.93 -12.05 22.49
N ALA A 58 6.91 -12.45 21.69
CA ALA A 58 8.32 -12.11 21.90
C ALA A 58 8.55 -10.58 21.76
N ALA A 59 7.97 -9.93 20.76
CA ALA A 59 8.04 -8.49 20.58
C ALA A 59 7.34 -7.74 21.72
N ARG A 60 6.16 -8.22 22.17
CA ARG A 60 5.46 -7.69 23.32
C ARG A 60 6.31 -7.83 24.60
N ALA A 61 6.88 -9.00 24.84
CA ALA A 61 7.76 -9.23 25.99
C ALA A 61 9.01 -8.34 25.96
N ASP A 62 9.58 -8.07 24.80
CA ASP A 62 10.68 -7.11 24.62
C ASP A 62 10.27 -5.68 25.00
N LEU A 63 9.07 -5.25 24.62
CA LEU A 63 8.49 -3.97 25.01
C LEU A 63 8.25 -3.90 26.53
N GLU A 64 7.62 -4.92 27.11
CA GLU A 64 7.25 -4.96 28.52
C GLU A 64 8.46 -5.08 29.47
N LYS A 65 9.61 -5.56 29.02
CA LYS A 65 10.87 -5.48 29.78
C LYS A 65 11.27 -4.05 30.14
N ARG A 66 10.91 -3.09 29.30
CA ARG A 66 11.26 -1.67 29.49
C ARG A 66 10.14 -0.85 30.13
N LEU A 67 8.88 -1.18 29.83
CA LEU A 67 7.72 -0.39 30.26
C LEU A 67 6.98 -1.02 31.45
N GLY A 68 7.27 -2.27 31.81
CA GLY A 68 6.45 -3.09 32.69
C GLY A 68 5.26 -3.73 31.96
N PRO A 69 4.45 -4.54 32.65
CA PRO A 69 3.26 -5.19 32.09
C PRO A 69 2.25 -4.16 31.57
N LEU A 70 1.69 -4.41 30.38
CA LEU A 70 0.77 -3.51 29.68
C LEU A 70 -0.62 -4.15 29.53
N GLU A 71 -1.66 -3.39 29.78
CA GLU A 71 -3.06 -3.75 29.55
C GLU A 71 -3.69 -2.78 28.54
N PRO A 72 -3.64 -3.10 27.23
CA PRO A 72 -4.21 -2.25 26.20
C PRO A 72 -5.75 -2.33 26.19
N ARG A 73 -6.41 -1.19 25.94
CA ARG A 73 -7.86 -1.12 25.69
C ARG A 73 -8.23 -1.73 24.36
N VAL A 74 -7.35 -1.57 23.35
CA VAL A 74 -7.49 -2.18 22.04
C VAL A 74 -6.15 -2.72 21.55
N THR A 75 -6.19 -3.89 20.93
CA THR A 75 -5.06 -4.50 20.20
C THR A 75 -5.39 -4.57 18.73
N LEU A 76 -4.51 -4.04 17.90
CA LEU A 76 -4.67 -3.93 16.45
C LEU A 76 -3.48 -4.58 15.75
N ALA A 77 -3.62 -4.87 14.46
CA ALA A 77 -2.49 -5.37 13.70
C ALA A 77 -2.47 -4.85 12.27
N THR A 78 -1.26 -4.78 11.70
CA THR A 78 -1.04 -4.74 10.26
C THR A 78 -0.18 -5.92 9.85
N SER A 79 -0.32 -6.39 8.60
CA SER A 79 0.49 -7.48 8.12
C SER A 79 0.89 -7.31 6.65
N SER A 80 2.17 -7.54 6.38
CA SER A 80 2.72 -7.83 5.04
C SER A 80 3.27 -9.26 4.94
N ALA A 81 3.11 -10.06 6.01
CA ALA A 81 3.48 -11.47 6.03
C ALA A 81 2.54 -12.34 5.19
N ALA A 82 2.86 -13.61 5.01
CA ALA A 82 2.09 -14.59 4.21
C ALA A 82 1.87 -14.17 2.73
N GLY A 83 2.74 -13.33 2.16
CA GLY A 83 2.73 -12.98 0.74
C GLY A 83 1.71 -11.90 0.33
N GLY A 84 1.02 -11.26 1.28
CA GLY A 84 0.03 -10.22 1.01
C GLY A 84 -1.25 -10.76 0.35
N LEU A 85 -2.18 -9.86 0.02
CA LEU A 85 -3.41 -10.20 -0.71
C LEU A 85 -3.13 -10.20 -2.23
N ARG A 86 -3.04 -11.38 -2.83
CA ARG A 86 -2.82 -11.53 -4.27
C ARG A 86 -4.12 -11.38 -5.03
N VAL A 87 -4.17 -10.45 -5.97
CA VAL A 87 -5.38 -10.07 -6.71
C VAL A 87 -5.14 -10.16 -8.21
N THR A 88 -6.12 -10.67 -8.95
CA THR A 88 -6.22 -10.46 -10.41
C THR A 88 -7.39 -9.51 -10.70
N VAL A 89 -7.21 -8.66 -11.69
CA VAL A 89 -8.15 -7.60 -12.04
C VAL A 89 -8.65 -7.78 -13.46
N HIS A 90 -9.98 -7.74 -13.63
CA HIS A 90 -10.62 -7.94 -14.92
C HIS A 90 -11.65 -6.84 -15.17
N GLY A 91 -11.49 -6.08 -16.26
CA GLY A 91 -12.36 -4.95 -16.62
C GLY A 91 -12.81 -4.98 -18.06
N LEU A 92 -13.67 -4.04 -18.44
CA LEU A 92 -14.15 -3.90 -19.82
C LEU A 92 -13.07 -3.28 -20.72
N THR A 93 -12.46 -2.19 -20.27
CA THR A 93 -11.41 -1.46 -21.01
C THR A 93 -10.18 -1.26 -20.16
N GLN A 94 -9.01 -1.28 -20.79
CA GLN A 94 -7.74 -1.25 -20.08
C GLN A 94 -7.49 0.08 -19.34
N ARG A 95 -7.83 1.23 -19.95
CA ARG A 95 -7.56 2.57 -19.42
C ARG A 95 -8.67 3.15 -18.53
N MET A 96 -9.77 2.45 -18.41
CA MET A 96 -10.94 2.89 -17.63
C MET A 96 -11.20 1.90 -16.50
N THR A 97 -12.10 0.95 -16.73
CA THR A 97 -12.60 0.03 -15.68
C THR A 97 -11.51 -0.90 -15.11
N ALA A 98 -10.60 -1.44 -15.95
CA ALA A 98 -9.51 -2.28 -15.45
C ALA A 98 -8.46 -1.47 -14.67
N MET A 99 -8.16 -0.24 -15.12
CA MET A 99 -7.28 0.67 -14.40
C MET A 99 -7.90 1.08 -13.06
N ALA A 100 -9.19 1.49 -13.04
CA ALA A 100 -9.87 1.87 -11.80
C ALA A 100 -9.89 0.73 -10.78
N ALA A 101 -10.18 -0.48 -11.22
CA ALA A 101 -10.13 -1.67 -10.38
C ALA A 101 -8.71 -1.97 -9.88
N GLN A 102 -7.69 -1.78 -10.71
CA GLN A 102 -6.30 -1.90 -10.29
C GLN A 102 -5.93 -0.87 -9.20
N GLU A 103 -6.32 0.39 -9.38
CA GLU A 103 -6.09 1.45 -8.39
C GLU A 103 -6.80 1.16 -7.06
N ALA A 104 -8.02 0.60 -7.10
CA ALA A 104 -8.73 0.14 -5.91
C ALA A 104 -7.95 -0.96 -5.17
N ALA A 105 -7.47 -1.98 -5.89
CA ALA A 105 -6.73 -3.09 -5.31
C ALA A 105 -5.39 -2.63 -4.72
N LEU A 106 -4.62 -1.84 -5.47
CA LEU A 106 -3.33 -1.29 -5.01
C LEU A 106 -3.52 -0.39 -3.80
N GLY A 107 -4.52 0.50 -3.83
CA GLY A 107 -4.85 1.40 -2.72
C GLY A 107 -5.29 0.65 -1.45
N ALA A 108 -5.90 -0.52 -1.59
CA ALA A 108 -6.21 -1.41 -0.46
C ALA A 108 -4.98 -2.17 0.08
N GLY A 109 -3.80 -2.02 -0.51
CA GLY A 109 -2.58 -2.72 -0.09
C GLY A 109 -2.39 -4.10 -0.73
N ALA A 110 -3.20 -4.45 -1.73
CA ALA A 110 -3.08 -5.73 -2.43
C ALA A 110 -1.87 -5.74 -3.40
N VAL A 111 -1.48 -6.95 -3.80
CA VAL A 111 -0.53 -7.22 -4.86
C VAL A 111 -1.30 -7.63 -6.11
N VAL A 112 -1.27 -6.80 -7.15
CA VAL A 112 -1.94 -7.11 -8.42
C VAL A 112 -1.02 -7.95 -9.29
N GLU A 113 -1.37 -9.22 -9.46
CA GLU A 113 -0.58 -10.18 -10.25
C GLU A 113 -0.63 -9.87 -11.75
N PHE A 114 -1.82 -9.57 -12.24
CA PHE A 114 -2.05 -9.06 -13.59
C PHE A 114 -3.47 -8.53 -13.75
N GLN A 115 -3.66 -7.79 -14.83
CA GLN A 115 -4.97 -7.30 -15.25
C GLN A 115 -5.30 -7.75 -16.68
N THR A 116 -6.61 -7.87 -16.98
CA THR A 116 -7.14 -8.07 -18.33
C THR A 116 -8.21 -7.05 -18.65
N SER A 117 -8.53 -6.92 -19.94
CA SER A 117 -9.63 -6.10 -20.41
C SER A 117 -10.41 -6.81 -21.52
N GLY A 118 -11.73 -6.58 -21.57
CA GLY A 118 -12.66 -7.27 -22.47
C GLY A 118 -12.99 -8.69 -22.00
N HIS A 119 -13.33 -9.57 -22.92
CA HIS A 119 -13.70 -10.95 -22.63
C HIS A 119 -12.53 -11.80 -22.17
N LEU A 120 -12.69 -12.51 -21.05
CA LEU A 120 -11.73 -13.51 -20.57
C LEU A 120 -11.62 -14.68 -21.55
N ARG A 121 -10.38 -14.98 -21.96
CA ARG A 121 -10.04 -16.06 -22.88
C ARG A 121 -9.44 -17.24 -22.09
N ASP A 122 -9.31 -18.39 -22.75
CA ASP A 122 -8.75 -19.61 -22.12
C ASP A 122 -7.36 -19.37 -21.50
N HIS A 123 -6.49 -18.61 -22.17
CA HIS A 123 -5.18 -18.29 -21.64
C HIS A 123 -5.25 -17.37 -20.39
N ASP A 124 -6.28 -16.52 -20.27
CA ASP A 124 -6.49 -15.68 -19.10
C ASP A 124 -6.91 -16.54 -17.92
N LEU A 125 -7.84 -17.49 -18.13
CA LEU A 125 -8.24 -18.45 -17.10
C LEU A 125 -7.05 -19.31 -16.64
N ALA A 126 -6.23 -19.79 -17.57
CA ALA A 126 -5.01 -20.52 -17.24
C ALA A 126 -4.05 -19.68 -16.37
N ARG A 127 -3.89 -18.39 -16.67
CA ARG A 127 -3.09 -17.46 -15.87
C ARG A 127 -3.69 -17.23 -14.49
N ILE A 128 -5.01 -17.07 -14.37
CA ILE A 128 -5.69 -16.93 -13.06
C ILE A 128 -5.46 -18.20 -12.24
N ALA A 129 -5.65 -19.38 -12.83
CA ALA A 129 -5.42 -20.66 -12.17
C ALA A 129 -3.97 -20.81 -11.68
N ALA A 130 -2.99 -20.43 -12.51
CA ALA A 130 -1.57 -20.48 -12.17
C ALA A 130 -1.20 -19.48 -11.07
N ALA A 131 -1.76 -18.27 -11.12
CA ALA A 131 -1.54 -17.22 -10.13
C ALA A 131 -2.13 -17.59 -8.75
N ARG A 132 -3.17 -18.43 -8.69
CA ARG A 132 -3.89 -18.75 -7.45
C ARG A 132 -4.21 -17.53 -6.59
N PRO A 133 -4.93 -16.53 -7.15
CA PRO A 133 -5.21 -15.32 -6.40
C PRO A 133 -6.10 -15.63 -5.20
N SER A 134 -5.94 -14.84 -4.14
CA SER A 134 -6.86 -14.85 -3.00
C SER A 134 -8.17 -14.13 -3.35
N LEU A 135 -8.09 -13.15 -4.26
CA LEU A 135 -9.21 -12.31 -4.69
C LEU A 135 -9.17 -12.05 -6.19
N VAL A 136 -10.34 -12.05 -6.81
CA VAL A 136 -10.58 -11.57 -8.18
C VAL A 136 -11.41 -10.30 -8.09
N LEU A 137 -10.92 -9.18 -8.64
CA LEU A 137 -11.70 -7.97 -8.77
C LEU A 137 -12.28 -7.91 -10.19
N LEU A 138 -13.60 -8.01 -10.28
CA LEU A 138 -14.37 -8.03 -11.52
C LEU A 138 -15.09 -6.70 -11.68
N ALA A 139 -14.67 -5.91 -12.66
CA ALA A 139 -15.23 -4.62 -13.01
C ALA A 139 -15.67 -4.59 -14.47
N GLY A 140 -16.54 -3.67 -14.83
CA GLY A 140 -16.93 -3.51 -16.23
C GLY A 140 -18.16 -2.68 -16.44
N GLY A 141 -18.13 -1.87 -17.50
CA GLY A 141 -19.18 -0.91 -17.85
C GLY A 141 -19.29 0.26 -16.88
N VAL A 142 -19.59 1.44 -17.42
CA VAL A 142 -20.11 2.56 -16.64
C VAL A 142 -21.56 2.28 -16.27
N GLU A 143 -22.13 3.04 -15.33
CA GLU A 143 -23.56 2.89 -15.00
C GLU A 143 -24.43 3.15 -16.24
N GLY A 144 -25.37 2.23 -16.47
CA GLY A 144 -26.25 2.24 -17.68
C GLY A 144 -25.55 1.84 -19.00
N GLY A 145 -24.24 1.47 -18.94
CA GLY A 145 -23.47 1.02 -20.09
C GLY A 145 -23.43 -0.52 -20.23
N ASP A 146 -22.30 -1.04 -20.71
CA ASP A 146 -22.11 -2.48 -20.96
C ASP A 146 -22.25 -3.31 -19.67
N VAL A 147 -23.07 -4.36 -19.76
CA VAL A 147 -23.27 -5.38 -18.73
C VAL A 147 -22.89 -6.77 -19.25
N GLU A 148 -22.97 -6.97 -20.58
CA GLU A 148 -22.78 -8.30 -21.18
C GLU A 148 -21.36 -8.82 -20.98
N THR A 149 -20.34 -7.95 -21.10
CA THR A 149 -18.93 -8.34 -20.94
C THR A 149 -18.65 -8.80 -19.51
N VAL A 150 -19.14 -8.10 -18.49
CA VAL A 150 -18.88 -8.49 -17.09
C VAL A 150 -19.63 -9.77 -16.72
N LEU A 151 -20.84 -9.98 -17.22
CA LEU A 151 -21.58 -11.22 -17.04
C LEU A 151 -20.95 -12.40 -17.79
N PHE A 152 -20.45 -12.16 -19.02
CA PHE A 152 -19.65 -13.14 -19.73
C PHE A 152 -18.43 -13.56 -18.91
N ASN A 153 -17.70 -12.60 -18.38
CA ASN A 153 -16.52 -12.85 -17.55
C ASN A 153 -16.86 -13.58 -16.25
N ALA A 154 -17.98 -13.26 -15.62
CA ALA A 154 -18.49 -13.99 -14.46
C ALA A 154 -18.75 -15.48 -14.79
N ARG A 155 -19.38 -15.77 -15.96
CA ARG A 155 -19.59 -17.15 -16.43
C ARG A 155 -18.25 -17.84 -16.69
N ARG A 156 -17.29 -17.17 -17.34
CA ARG A 156 -15.96 -17.74 -17.60
C ARG A 156 -15.21 -18.09 -16.30
N LEU A 157 -15.31 -17.26 -15.26
CA LEU A 157 -14.71 -17.55 -13.97
C LEU A 157 -15.25 -18.84 -13.33
N THR A 158 -16.48 -19.26 -13.63
CA THR A 158 -17.04 -20.52 -13.10
C THR A 158 -16.28 -21.76 -13.55
N GLU A 159 -15.50 -21.69 -14.63
CA GLU A 159 -14.71 -22.79 -15.17
C GLU A 159 -13.41 -23.02 -14.37
N LEU A 160 -13.02 -22.09 -13.48
CA LEU A 160 -11.87 -22.26 -12.62
C LEU A 160 -12.13 -23.36 -11.57
N GLU A 161 -11.11 -24.16 -11.27
CA GLU A 161 -11.17 -25.09 -10.14
C GLU A 161 -10.96 -24.38 -8.80
N VAL A 162 -10.13 -23.35 -8.78
CA VAL A 162 -9.91 -22.50 -7.58
C VAL A 162 -11.11 -21.59 -7.34
N ARG A 163 -11.40 -21.28 -6.07
CA ARG A 163 -12.53 -20.44 -5.67
C ARG A 163 -12.07 -19.23 -4.86
N PRO A 164 -11.38 -18.27 -5.48
CA PRO A 164 -11.04 -17.02 -4.81
C PRO A 164 -12.31 -16.25 -4.43
N ILE A 165 -12.17 -15.29 -3.50
CA ILE A 165 -13.22 -14.30 -3.26
C ILE A 165 -13.35 -13.46 -4.53
N VAL A 166 -14.57 -13.21 -5.00
CA VAL A 166 -14.83 -12.29 -6.10
C VAL A 166 -15.41 -11.00 -5.55
N VAL A 167 -14.73 -9.88 -5.79
CA VAL A 167 -15.29 -8.54 -5.55
C VAL A 167 -15.84 -8.03 -6.88
N TYR A 168 -17.14 -7.78 -6.93
CA TYR A 168 -17.79 -7.18 -8.07
C TYR A 168 -17.90 -5.67 -7.87
N GLY A 169 -17.26 -4.90 -8.73
CA GLY A 169 -17.27 -3.43 -8.74
C GLY A 169 -17.52 -2.85 -10.13
N GLY A 170 -18.42 -3.48 -10.89
CA GLY A 170 -18.86 -3.04 -12.22
C GLY A 170 -20.24 -2.39 -12.22
N ASN A 171 -20.84 -2.25 -13.41
CA ASN A 171 -22.19 -1.71 -13.60
C ASN A 171 -23.20 -2.39 -12.67
N SER A 172 -23.92 -1.60 -11.88
CA SER A 172 -24.86 -2.08 -10.85
C SER A 172 -25.97 -2.98 -11.42
N GLN A 173 -26.38 -2.81 -12.68
CA GLN A 173 -27.41 -3.63 -13.34
C GLN A 173 -26.98 -5.10 -13.51
N GLY A 174 -25.68 -5.40 -13.55
CA GLY A 174 -25.15 -6.76 -13.65
C GLY A 174 -24.87 -7.44 -12.30
N ALA A 175 -24.96 -6.72 -11.19
CA ALA A 175 -24.45 -7.19 -9.90
C ALA A 175 -25.14 -8.45 -9.38
N ASP A 176 -26.48 -8.49 -9.39
CA ASP A 176 -27.26 -9.61 -8.87
C ASP A 176 -27.10 -10.87 -9.74
N GLU A 177 -27.09 -10.71 -11.08
CA GLU A 177 -26.88 -11.83 -11.99
C GLU A 177 -25.44 -12.37 -11.87
N ALA A 178 -24.42 -11.51 -11.82
CA ALA A 178 -23.03 -11.93 -11.64
C ALA A 178 -22.86 -12.69 -10.32
N ARG A 179 -23.47 -12.19 -9.23
CA ARG A 179 -23.48 -12.86 -7.93
C ARG A 179 -24.12 -14.25 -8.03
N ALA A 180 -25.31 -14.35 -8.61
CA ALA A 180 -26.03 -15.62 -8.75
C ALA A 180 -25.24 -16.65 -9.58
N ILE A 181 -24.59 -16.22 -10.67
CA ILE A 181 -23.74 -17.07 -11.52
C ILE A 181 -22.58 -17.66 -10.70
N LEU A 182 -21.87 -16.83 -9.96
CA LEU A 182 -20.66 -17.20 -9.25
C LEU A 182 -20.94 -17.98 -7.96
N GLU A 183 -21.91 -17.53 -7.16
CA GLU A 183 -22.32 -18.24 -5.93
C GLU A 183 -22.93 -19.60 -6.22
N GLY A 184 -23.62 -19.76 -7.36
CA GLY A 184 -24.19 -21.04 -7.82
C GLY A 184 -23.18 -22.16 -8.01
N VAL A 185 -21.89 -21.84 -8.14
CA VAL A 185 -20.78 -22.80 -8.26
C VAL A 185 -19.76 -22.71 -7.11
N GLY A 186 -20.13 -22.02 -6.01
CA GLY A 186 -19.37 -22.02 -4.77
C GLY A 186 -18.34 -20.90 -4.61
N PHE A 187 -18.37 -19.85 -5.43
CA PHE A 187 -17.61 -18.63 -5.14
C PHE A 187 -18.24 -17.85 -3.99
N ARG A 188 -17.42 -17.13 -3.24
CA ARG A 188 -17.88 -16.08 -2.34
C ARG A 188 -17.83 -14.77 -3.09
N VAL A 189 -18.99 -14.04 -3.17
CA VAL A 189 -19.08 -12.79 -3.92
C VAL A 189 -19.38 -11.63 -2.96
N ARG A 190 -18.60 -10.58 -3.09
CA ARG A 190 -18.84 -9.29 -2.42
C ARG A 190 -19.11 -8.23 -3.49
N VAL A 191 -20.18 -7.48 -3.34
CA VAL A 191 -20.53 -6.40 -4.26
C VAL A 191 -20.16 -5.07 -3.63
N THR A 192 -19.57 -4.20 -4.42
CA THR A 192 -19.27 -2.81 -4.06
C THR A 192 -19.86 -1.86 -5.10
N ALA A 193 -19.80 -0.55 -4.84
CA ALA A 193 -20.10 0.45 -5.86
C ALA A 193 -19.19 0.26 -7.09
N ASN A 194 -19.67 0.69 -8.23
CA ASN A 194 -18.91 0.65 -9.48
C ASN A 194 -17.64 1.49 -9.35
N VAL A 195 -16.48 0.90 -9.60
CA VAL A 195 -15.18 1.60 -9.50
C VAL A 195 -14.99 2.68 -10.57
N TYR A 196 -15.80 2.64 -11.63
CA TYR A 196 -15.78 3.59 -12.75
C TYR A 196 -17.20 3.91 -13.20
N PRO A 197 -18.00 4.64 -12.38
CA PRO A 197 -19.43 4.82 -12.60
C PRO A 197 -19.75 5.67 -13.83
N GLY A 198 -18.91 6.61 -14.20
CA GLY A 198 -19.05 7.50 -15.34
C GLY A 198 -17.74 7.62 -16.15
N ILE A 199 -17.82 8.26 -17.32
CA ILE A 199 -16.62 8.56 -18.12
C ILE A 199 -15.76 9.56 -17.34
N ASP A 200 -14.47 9.23 -17.17
CA ASP A 200 -13.49 10.00 -16.41
C ASP A 200 -13.84 10.19 -14.92
N GLU A 201 -14.69 9.30 -14.39
CA GLU A 201 -15.11 9.31 -12.99
C GLU A 201 -14.65 8.04 -12.27
N LEU A 202 -13.85 8.23 -11.21
CA LEU A 202 -13.31 7.16 -10.36
C LEU A 202 -14.04 7.13 -9.02
N ASP A 203 -14.59 5.97 -8.61
CA ASP A 203 -15.12 5.72 -7.27
C ASP A 203 -14.52 4.43 -6.69
N ILE A 204 -13.27 4.52 -6.28
CA ILE A 204 -12.49 3.36 -5.80
C ILE A 204 -12.54 3.16 -4.29
N VAL A 205 -13.01 4.15 -3.53
CA VAL A 205 -13.01 4.11 -2.06
C VAL A 205 -13.89 2.98 -1.50
N PRO A 206 -15.14 2.78 -1.98
CA PRO A 206 -15.96 1.66 -1.52
C PRO A 206 -15.32 0.30 -1.80
N ALA A 207 -14.67 0.15 -2.97
CA ALA A 207 -13.99 -1.09 -3.32
C ALA A 207 -12.78 -1.36 -2.42
N ARG A 208 -12.01 -0.33 -2.03
CA ARG A 208 -10.91 -0.49 -1.06
C ARG A 208 -11.41 -1.06 0.27
N ALA A 209 -12.52 -0.55 0.80
CA ALA A 209 -13.08 -1.04 2.05
C ALA A 209 -13.45 -2.53 1.96
N VAL A 210 -14.13 -2.94 0.89
CA VAL A 210 -14.50 -4.34 0.65
C VAL A 210 -13.27 -5.24 0.50
N ILE A 211 -12.21 -4.74 -0.11
CA ILE A 211 -10.94 -5.48 -0.26
C ILE A 211 -10.22 -5.60 1.09
N HIS A 212 -10.26 -4.58 1.96
CA HIS A 212 -9.72 -4.67 3.33
C HIS A 212 -10.42 -5.75 4.14
N ASP A 213 -11.77 -5.81 4.09
CA ASP A 213 -12.53 -6.87 4.76
C ASP A 213 -12.18 -8.27 4.21
N ALA A 214 -11.99 -8.38 2.89
CA ALA A 214 -11.56 -9.64 2.28
C ALA A 214 -10.12 -10.02 2.66
N PHE A 215 -9.23 -9.03 2.87
CA PHE A 215 -7.90 -9.27 3.39
C PHE A 215 -7.93 -9.82 4.82
N GLU A 216 -8.72 -9.22 5.71
CA GLU A 216 -8.84 -9.68 7.10
C GLU A 216 -9.31 -11.14 7.16
N GLU A 217 -10.30 -11.50 6.35
CA GLU A 217 -10.77 -12.87 6.22
C GLU A 217 -9.66 -13.80 5.67
N HIS A 218 -8.92 -13.36 4.66
CA HIS A 218 -7.83 -14.13 4.08
C HIS A 218 -6.68 -14.35 5.06
N ILE A 219 -6.22 -13.29 5.73
CA ILE A 219 -5.02 -13.34 6.58
C ILE A 219 -5.23 -14.21 7.82
N THR A 220 -6.43 -14.20 8.39
CA THR A 220 -6.77 -15.01 9.56
C THR A 220 -6.84 -16.50 9.24
N HIS A 221 -6.87 -16.89 7.95
CA HIS A 221 -6.83 -18.30 7.49
C HIS A 221 -5.50 -18.64 6.78
N ALA A 222 -4.58 -17.69 6.65
CA ALA A 222 -3.28 -17.95 6.02
C ALA A 222 -2.40 -18.82 6.93
N PRO A 223 -1.62 -19.80 6.35
CA PRO A 223 -0.77 -20.67 7.14
C PRO A 223 0.17 -19.92 8.08
N GLY A 224 0.11 -20.24 9.36
CA GLY A 224 0.90 -19.59 10.41
C GLY A 224 0.34 -18.27 10.93
N MET A 225 -0.78 -17.80 10.38
CA MET A 225 -1.46 -16.57 10.80
C MET A 225 -2.76 -16.81 11.57
N GLU A 226 -3.23 -18.06 11.64
CA GLU A 226 -4.56 -18.42 12.14
C GLU A 226 -4.83 -17.95 13.58
N ARG A 227 -3.76 -17.82 14.39
CA ARG A 227 -3.86 -17.42 15.78
C ARG A 227 -3.84 -15.91 16.01
N ILE A 228 -3.56 -15.11 14.96
CA ILE A 228 -3.49 -13.65 15.11
C ILE A 228 -4.81 -13.04 15.60
N ALA A 229 -5.94 -13.63 15.21
CA ALA A 229 -7.26 -13.21 15.68
C ALA A 229 -7.44 -13.31 17.20
N GLY A 230 -6.68 -14.16 17.88
CA GLY A 230 -6.66 -14.25 19.35
C GLY A 230 -5.90 -13.11 20.03
N PHE A 231 -5.00 -12.45 19.30
CA PHE A 231 -4.27 -11.28 19.79
C PHE A 231 -5.03 -9.98 19.53
N VAL A 232 -5.69 -9.86 18.38
CA VAL A 232 -6.30 -8.62 17.88
C VAL A 232 -7.74 -8.51 18.38
N THR A 233 -8.12 -7.36 18.93
CA THR A 233 -9.50 -7.03 19.33
C THR A 233 -10.21 -6.14 18.30
N GLY A 234 -9.51 -5.64 17.31
CA GLY A 234 -9.99 -4.81 16.21
C GLY A 234 -9.64 -5.40 14.85
N HIS A 235 -9.47 -4.54 13.85
CA HIS A 235 -9.17 -4.96 12.48
C HIS A 235 -7.69 -5.28 12.24
N ILE A 236 -7.44 -6.10 11.22
CA ILE A 236 -6.12 -6.38 10.67
C ILE A 236 -6.06 -5.80 9.26
N LEU A 237 -5.16 -4.84 9.01
CA LEU A 237 -5.00 -4.24 7.70
C LEU A 237 -3.73 -4.74 7.00
N PRO A 238 -3.71 -4.75 5.65
CA PRO A 238 -2.46 -4.85 4.91
C PRO A 238 -1.56 -3.66 5.28
N THR A 239 -0.29 -3.92 5.63
CA THR A 239 0.65 -2.84 5.98
C THR A 239 0.68 -1.70 4.95
N PRO A 240 0.76 -1.97 3.62
CA PRO A 240 0.77 -0.87 2.65
C PRO A 240 -0.56 -0.13 2.55
N GLY A 241 -1.70 -0.79 2.80
CA GLY A 241 -3.01 -0.14 2.89
C GLY A 241 -3.10 0.78 4.10
N ALA A 242 -2.58 0.34 5.24
CA ALA A 242 -2.50 1.16 6.44
C ALA A 242 -1.60 2.40 6.24
N VAL A 243 -0.45 2.26 5.55
CA VAL A 243 0.41 3.40 5.20
C VAL A 243 -0.31 4.41 4.31
N LEU A 244 -1.13 3.95 3.33
CA LEU A 244 -1.93 4.86 2.51
C LEU A 244 -2.98 5.62 3.32
N ILE A 245 -3.70 4.94 4.23
CA ILE A 245 -4.67 5.57 5.13
C ILE A 245 -3.98 6.63 6.00
N ALA A 246 -2.80 6.32 6.55
CA ALA A 246 -2.01 7.27 7.32
C ALA A 246 -1.60 8.49 6.48
N ALA A 247 -1.19 8.28 5.22
CA ALA A 247 -0.84 9.35 4.30
C ALA A 247 -2.06 10.24 3.97
N GLU A 248 -3.25 9.66 3.73
CA GLU A 248 -4.50 10.38 3.51
C GLU A 248 -4.86 11.24 4.73
N LEU A 249 -4.73 10.66 5.94
CA LEU A 249 -5.00 11.37 7.19
C LEU A 249 -4.05 12.56 7.39
N LEU A 250 -2.78 12.39 7.11
CA LEU A 250 -1.78 13.45 7.27
C LEU A 250 -1.96 14.54 6.21
N ALA A 251 -2.29 14.16 4.98
CA ALA A 251 -2.55 15.10 3.87
C ALA A 251 -3.75 16.01 4.15
N ALA A 252 -4.77 15.52 4.86
CA ALA A 252 -5.92 16.34 5.26
C ALA A 252 -5.52 17.58 6.09
N THR A 253 -4.37 17.54 6.76
CA THR A 253 -3.86 18.66 7.58
C THR A 253 -2.69 19.41 6.93
N LEU A 254 -1.88 18.75 6.13
CA LEU A 254 -0.64 19.31 5.56
C LEU A 254 -0.74 19.63 4.06
N GLY A 255 -1.81 19.18 3.38
CA GLY A 255 -1.96 19.28 1.93
C GLY A 255 -1.23 18.18 1.17
N ASP A 256 -0.99 18.40 -0.10
CA ASP A 256 -0.47 17.43 -1.05
C ASP A 256 0.91 16.89 -0.65
N LEU A 257 1.03 15.56 -0.57
CA LEU A 257 2.26 14.90 -0.13
C LEU A 257 2.51 13.56 -0.84
N VAL A 258 3.76 13.10 -0.74
CA VAL A 258 4.17 11.76 -1.15
C VAL A 258 4.85 11.06 0.01
N VAL A 259 4.52 9.78 0.21
CA VAL A 259 5.21 8.88 1.14
C VAL A 259 5.92 7.78 0.36
N LEU A 260 7.21 7.60 0.62
CA LEU A 260 7.99 6.45 0.15
C LEU A 260 8.20 5.48 1.31
N ASP A 261 7.80 4.25 1.12
CA ASP A 261 8.11 3.14 2.01
C ASP A 261 9.13 2.22 1.34
N VAL A 262 10.38 2.27 1.80
CA VAL A 262 11.48 1.46 1.24
C VAL A 262 11.78 0.30 2.17
N GLY A 263 11.35 -0.88 1.74
CA GLY A 263 11.53 -2.13 2.45
C GLY A 263 12.63 -3.02 1.88
N GLY A 264 12.85 -4.16 2.54
CA GLY A 264 13.82 -5.17 2.08
C GLY A 264 13.36 -5.92 0.82
N ALA A 265 12.07 -6.07 0.61
CA ALA A 265 11.49 -6.82 -0.51
C ALA A 265 10.92 -5.92 -1.62
N THR A 266 10.28 -4.81 -1.26
CA THR A 266 9.57 -3.89 -2.16
C THR A 266 9.86 -2.46 -1.82
N THR A 267 9.56 -1.55 -2.74
CA THR A 267 9.42 -0.12 -2.49
C THR A 267 8.03 0.33 -2.90
N ASP A 268 7.33 0.98 -1.99
CA ASP A 268 5.99 1.50 -2.20
C ASP A 268 6.03 3.03 -2.28
N VAL A 269 5.23 3.60 -3.18
CA VAL A 269 5.04 5.05 -3.29
C VAL A 269 3.56 5.35 -3.14
N HIS A 270 3.25 6.19 -2.17
CA HIS A 270 1.89 6.67 -1.89
C HIS A 270 1.84 8.17 -2.17
N SER A 271 0.94 8.62 -3.01
CA SER A 271 0.75 10.05 -3.29
C SER A 271 -0.68 10.47 -3.01
N ILE A 272 -0.83 11.56 -2.28
CA ILE A 272 -2.11 12.18 -1.98
C ILE A 272 -2.09 13.56 -2.61
N THR A 273 -2.76 13.71 -3.74
CA THR A 273 -2.80 14.96 -4.51
C THR A 273 -3.82 14.86 -5.64
N ASP A 274 -4.37 15.97 -6.07
CA ASP A 274 -5.11 16.08 -7.32
C ASP A 274 -4.23 16.63 -8.45
N GLY A 275 -2.94 16.85 -8.18
CA GLY A 275 -1.97 17.44 -9.07
C GLY A 275 -2.08 18.97 -9.15
N SER A 276 -1.26 19.61 -9.95
CA SER A 276 -1.24 21.07 -10.08
C SER A 276 -2.23 21.57 -11.13
N ARG A 277 -2.75 22.79 -10.90
CA ARG A 277 -3.61 23.46 -11.88
C ARG A 277 -2.91 23.75 -13.21
N GLU A 278 -1.60 23.79 -13.21
CA GLU A 278 -0.80 24.01 -14.42
C GLU A 278 -1.03 22.93 -15.46
N TYR A 279 -1.22 21.69 -15.02
CA TYR A 279 -1.36 20.52 -15.91
C TYR A 279 -2.80 19.99 -16.04
N ASP A 280 -3.80 20.59 -15.40
CA ASP A 280 -5.20 20.13 -15.45
C ASP A 280 -5.72 19.91 -16.88
N GLY A 281 -5.51 20.90 -17.75
CA GLY A 281 -5.94 20.83 -19.15
C GLY A 281 -5.09 19.94 -20.05
N LEU A 282 -4.00 19.37 -19.53
CA LEU A 282 -3.06 18.55 -20.30
C LEU A 282 -3.19 17.06 -19.97
N ARG A 283 -3.93 16.69 -18.92
CA ARG A 283 -4.09 15.29 -18.48
C ARG A 283 -4.87 14.48 -19.51
N THR A 284 -4.42 13.23 -19.72
CA THR A 284 -5.04 12.33 -20.70
C THR A 284 -5.95 11.27 -20.06
N ASP A 285 -5.75 10.99 -18.78
CA ASP A 285 -6.47 9.95 -18.06
C ASP A 285 -6.75 10.45 -16.61
N PRO A 286 -7.88 10.06 -16.00
CA PRO A 286 -8.16 10.38 -14.61
C PRO A 286 -7.22 9.61 -13.67
N GLU A 287 -6.84 10.25 -12.58
CA GLU A 287 -6.01 9.67 -11.53
C GLU A 287 -6.74 9.78 -10.18
N PRO A 288 -6.69 8.77 -9.30
CA PRO A 288 -7.34 8.87 -8.00
C PRO A 288 -6.63 9.88 -7.10
N HIS A 289 -7.36 10.55 -6.19
CA HIS A 289 -6.79 11.48 -5.21
C HIS A 289 -5.66 10.83 -4.40
N ALA A 290 -5.89 9.62 -3.89
CA ALA A 290 -4.90 8.82 -3.19
C ALA A 290 -4.49 7.62 -4.06
N LYS A 291 -3.21 7.57 -4.45
CA LYS A 291 -2.65 6.53 -5.32
C LYS A 291 -1.46 5.84 -4.66
N ARG A 292 -1.42 4.51 -4.79
CA ARG A 292 -0.26 3.69 -4.43
C ARG A 292 0.27 2.95 -5.65
N THR A 293 1.59 2.86 -5.76
CA THR A 293 2.28 1.89 -6.61
C THR A 293 3.22 1.04 -5.76
N VAL A 294 3.39 -0.21 -6.14
CA VAL A 294 4.32 -1.15 -5.50
C VAL A 294 5.32 -1.66 -6.52
N GLU A 295 6.59 -1.54 -6.19
CA GLU A 295 7.71 -1.97 -7.01
C GLU A 295 8.33 -3.22 -6.37
N GLY A 296 7.90 -4.41 -6.83
CA GLY A 296 8.35 -5.69 -6.29
C GLY A 296 9.81 -6.03 -6.61
N ASP A 297 10.39 -5.35 -7.59
CA ASP A 297 11.80 -5.48 -7.99
C ASP A 297 12.73 -4.46 -7.30
N LEU A 298 12.20 -3.56 -6.48
CA LEU A 298 12.96 -2.48 -5.84
C LEU A 298 13.12 -2.62 -4.32
N GLY A 299 13.30 -3.83 -3.82
CA GLY A 299 13.65 -4.08 -2.42
C GLY A 299 15.16 -4.04 -2.18
N THR A 300 15.57 -3.55 -1.01
CA THR A 300 16.99 -3.35 -0.68
C THR A 300 17.72 -4.61 -0.19
N PHE A 301 16.99 -5.71 0.04
CA PHE A 301 17.55 -6.98 0.50
C PHE A 301 17.08 -8.16 -0.35
N VAL A 302 15.80 -8.51 -0.32
CA VAL A 302 15.26 -9.66 -1.08
C VAL A 302 15.40 -9.44 -2.58
N SER A 303 15.03 -8.25 -3.05
CA SER A 303 15.10 -7.83 -4.46
C SER A 303 16.38 -7.05 -4.81
N ALA A 304 17.37 -7.00 -3.92
CA ALA A 304 18.58 -6.19 -4.06
C ALA A 304 19.33 -6.43 -5.37
N ARG A 305 19.31 -7.66 -5.91
CA ARG A 305 19.94 -7.97 -7.20
C ARG A 305 19.29 -7.25 -8.38
N HIS A 306 17.97 -7.02 -8.33
CA HIS A 306 17.29 -6.25 -9.36
C HIS A 306 17.66 -4.77 -9.27
N VAL A 307 17.72 -4.22 -8.05
CA VAL A 307 18.18 -2.84 -7.80
C VAL A 307 19.62 -2.66 -8.28
N LEU A 308 20.49 -3.63 -7.98
CA LEU A 308 21.89 -3.64 -8.42
C LEU A 308 22.01 -3.60 -9.97
N ALA A 309 21.12 -4.31 -10.68
CA ALA A 309 21.11 -4.34 -12.13
C ALA A 309 20.79 -2.99 -12.78
N LEU A 310 20.13 -2.08 -12.05
CA LEU A 310 19.84 -0.71 -12.51
C LEU A 310 21.06 0.23 -12.46
N LEU A 311 22.08 -0.14 -11.67
CA LEU A 311 23.32 0.65 -11.59
C LEU A 311 24.22 0.41 -12.81
N PRO A 312 24.98 1.42 -13.23
CA PRO A 312 26.06 1.23 -14.20
C PRO A 312 27.03 0.14 -13.73
N GLU A 313 27.57 -0.63 -14.66
CA GLU A 313 28.40 -1.80 -14.34
C GLU A 313 29.60 -1.44 -13.43
N GLY A 314 30.21 -0.30 -13.65
CA GLY A 314 31.35 0.20 -12.85
C GLY A 314 30.98 0.72 -11.45
N GLU A 315 29.71 0.89 -11.15
CA GLU A 315 29.24 1.35 -9.83
C GLU A 315 28.63 0.21 -8.99
N ARG A 316 28.58 -1.01 -9.54
CA ARG A 316 27.98 -2.16 -8.85
C ARG A 316 28.91 -2.69 -7.77
N PRO A 317 28.47 -2.70 -6.49
CA PRO A 317 29.22 -3.34 -5.42
C PRO A 317 29.35 -4.85 -5.68
N SER A 318 30.50 -5.42 -5.34
CA SER A 318 30.79 -6.85 -5.51
C SER A 318 30.07 -7.73 -4.48
N VAL A 319 29.67 -7.17 -3.35
CA VAL A 319 29.01 -7.87 -2.23
C VAL A 319 27.76 -7.12 -1.84
N LEU A 320 26.65 -7.83 -1.70
CA LEU A 320 25.39 -7.26 -1.17
C LEU A 320 25.45 -7.23 0.37
N PRO A 321 24.86 -6.20 0.99
CA PRO A 321 24.83 -6.09 2.44
C PRO A 321 23.87 -7.12 3.05
N PRO A 322 24.03 -7.49 4.32
CA PRO A 322 23.03 -8.24 5.06
C PRO A 322 21.74 -7.44 5.23
N ALA A 323 20.66 -8.08 5.69
CA ALA A 323 19.38 -7.42 5.94
C ALA A 323 19.48 -6.24 6.91
N ILE A 324 20.40 -6.34 7.88
CA ILE A 324 20.76 -5.27 8.80
C ILE A 324 22.27 -5.04 8.64
N PRO A 325 22.70 -3.94 8.02
CA PRO A 325 24.13 -3.64 7.86
C PRO A 325 24.74 -3.20 9.19
N HIS A 326 25.98 -3.63 9.43
CA HIS A 326 26.72 -3.40 10.67
C HIS A 326 28.03 -2.62 10.48
N THR A 327 28.62 -2.69 9.29
CA THR A 327 29.87 -1.97 8.97
C THR A 327 29.60 -0.75 8.09
N ASP A 328 30.51 0.22 8.10
CA ASP A 328 30.40 1.42 7.28
C ASP A 328 30.28 1.09 5.78
N ASP A 329 31.01 0.08 5.30
CA ASP A 329 30.93 -0.38 3.90
C ASP A 329 29.57 -1.00 3.59
N GLU A 330 29.02 -1.82 4.47
CA GLU A 330 27.70 -2.39 4.31
C GLU A 330 26.61 -1.31 4.32
N VAL A 331 26.72 -0.32 5.21
CA VAL A 331 25.84 0.85 5.29
C VAL A 331 25.91 1.67 3.99
N ALA A 332 27.11 1.89 3.46
CA ALA A 332 27.29 2.63 2.20
C ALA A 332 26.62 1.90 1.02
N VAL A 333 26.77 0.58 0.92
CA VAL A 333 26.10 -0.23 -0.11
C VAL A 333 24.58 -0.23 0.09
N ALA A 334 24.11 -0.43 1.32
CA ALA A 334 22.67 -0.40 1.62
C ALA A 334 22.05 0.95 1.27
N LEU A 335 22.74 2.06 1.54
CA LEU A 335 22.28 3.41 1.19
C LEU A 335 22.27 3.64 -0.33
N LEU A 336 23.27 3.12 -1.05
CA LEU A 336 23.28 3.15 -2.53
C LEU A 336 22.06 2.41 -3.12
N LEU A 337 21.75 1.22 -2.62
CA LEU A 337 20.59 0.45 -3.05
C LEU A 337 19.27 1.17 -2.69
N THR A 338 19.18 1.70 -1.47
CA THR A 338 18.02 2.48 -1.01
C THR A 338 17.76 3.69 -1.89
N ARG A 339 18.80 4.44 -2.21
CA ARG A 339 18.72 5.59 -3.13
C ARG A 339 18.25 5.18 -4.52
N THR A 340 18.84 4.12 -5.07
CA THR A 340 18.49 3.63 -6.41
C THR A 340 17.04 3.16 -6.46
N ALA A 341 16.60 2.41 -5.45
CA ALA A 341 15.23 1.95 -5.33
C ALA A 341 14.23 3.12 -5.20
N ALA A 342 14.48 4.05 -4.27
CA ALA A 342 13.61 5.20 -4.01
C ALA A 342 13.44 6.11 -5.24
N VAL A 343 14.55 6.49 -5.88
CA VAL A 343 14.52 7.34 -7.08
C VAL A 343 13.84 6.63 -8.24
N THR A 344 14.10 5.34 -8.45
CA THR A 344 13.47 4.57 -9.52
C THR A 344 11.97 4.41 -9.28
N ALA A 345 11.56 4.09 -8.05
CA ALA A 345 10.14 3.95 -7.68
C ALA A 345 9.39 5.28 -7.89
N MET A 346 9.95 6.39 -7.41
CA MET A 346 9.39 7.72 -7.63
C MET A 346 9.25 8.04 -9.13
N HIS A 347 10.26 7.70 -9.93
CA HIS A 347 10.23 7.92 -11.38
C HIS A 347 9.19 7.06 -12.11
N ARG A 348 8.90 5.84 -11.61
CA ARG A 348 7.86 4.97 -12.16
C ARG A 348 6.48 5.43 -11.75
N HIS A 349 6.34 5.95 -10.53
CA HIS A 349 5.08 6.48 -10.00
C HIS A 349 4.67 7.80 -10.66
N ALA A 350 5.64 8.71 -10.86
CA ALA A 350 5.40 10.02 -11.45
C ALA A 350 5.09 9.94 -12.96
N GLY A 351 4.14 10.76 -13.38
CA GLY A 351 3.86 11.00 -14.78
C GLY A 351 4.94 11.83 -15.46
N ARG A 352 4.70 12.10 -16.74
CA ARG A 352 5.60 12.92 -17.55
C ARG A 352 4.86 13.71 -18.63
N LEU A 353 5.46 14.82 -19.04
CA LEU A 353 5.05 15.54 -20.23
C LEU A 353 5.51 14.81 -21.47
N THR A 354 4.60 14.58 -22.39
CA THR A 354 4.86 13.89 -23.67
C THR A 354 4.27 14.67 -24.83
N SER A 355 4.73 14.38 -26.04
CA SER A 355 4.16 14.97 -27.25
C SER A 355 3.15 14.04 -27.87
N LEU A 356 1.94 14.55 -28.05
CA LEU A 356 0.90 13.90 -28.87
C LEU A 356 0.88 14.57 -30.24
N TYR A 357 1.00 13.79 -31.30
CA TYR A 357 0.89 14.29 -32.66
C TYR A 357 -0.55 14.11 -33.15
N THR A 358 -1.20 15.21 -33.45
CA THR A 358 -2.58 15.27 -33.95
C THR A 358 -2.58 15.82 -35.40
N PRO A 359 -3.68 15.67 -36.14
CA PRO A 359 -3.79 16.29 -37.47
C PRO A 359 -3.62 17.81 -37.47
N THR A 360 -3.85 18.46 -36.32
CA THR A 360 -3.68 19.90 -36.12
C THR A 360 -2.29 20.33 -35.64
N GLY A 361 -1.38 19.36 -35.40
CA GLY A 361 -0.02 19.63 -35.01
C GLY A 361 0.41 18.87 -33.75
N ARG A 362 1.57 19.26 -33.21
CA ARG A 362 2.15 18.72 -31.99
C ARG A 362 1.52 19.40 -30.76
N GLN A 363 0.99 18.62 -29.84
CA GLN A 363 0.46 19.06 -28.56
C GLN A 363 1.24 18.42 -27.40
N THR A 364 1.49 19.20 -26.33
CA THR A 364 2.03 18.63 -25.09
C THR A 364 0.87 18.10 -24.25
N VAL A 365 1.03 16.89 -23.72
CA VAL A 365 0.08 16.27 -22.80
C VAL A 365 0.80 15.74 -21.57
N ALA A 366 0.11 15.75 -20.43
CA ALA A 366 0.56 15.16 -19.18
C ALA A 366 0.00 13.73 -19.08
N LYS A 367 0.89 12.74 -19.01
CA LYS A 367 0.51 11.34 -18.93
C LYS A 367 0.97 10.72 -17.62
N GLY A 368 0.03 10.16 -16.85
CA GLY A 368 0.26 9.56 -15.54
C GLY A 368 0.21 10.59 -14.40
N ARG A 369 0.69 10.20 -13.23
CA ARG A 369 0.53 10.91 -11.96
C ARG A 369 1.28 12.25 -11.92
N ASP A 370 0.56 13.33 -11.72
CA ASP A 370 1.13 14.66 -11.50
C ASP A 370 1.42 14.86 -9.99
N LEU A 371 2.71 14.94 -9.63
CA LEU A 371 3.18 15.16 -8.27
C LEU A 371 3.67 16.60 -8.04
N THR A 372 3.57 17.49 -9.02
CA THR A 372 4.18 18.83 -8.95
C THR A 372 3.55 19.73 -7.89
N ALA A 373 2.32 19.42 -7.46
CA ALA A 373 1.67 20.08 -6.33
C ALA A 373 2.19 19.59 -4.97
N CYS A 374 2.84 18.43 -4.90
CA CYS A 374 3.33 17.87 -3.64
C CYS A 374 4.49 18.69 -3.11
N ARG A 375 4.30 19.30 -1.93
CA ARG A 375 5.29 20.11 -1.22
C ARG A 375 5.98 19.38 -0.09
N ILE A 376 5.60 18.13 0.16
CA ILE A 376 6.11 17.29 1.24
C ILE A 376 6.43 15.91 0.68
N VAL A 377 7.63 15.41 0.99
CA VAL A 377 8.07 14.06 0.69
C VAL A 377 8.49 13.39 2.00
N ILE A 378 7.80 12.32 2.38
CA ILE A 378 8.05 11.61 3.63
C ILE A 378 8.64 10.24 3.32
N GLY A 379 9.67 9.86 4.06
CA GLY A 379 10.25 8.52 4.01
C GLY A 379 9.85 7.69 5.22
N THR A 380 9.35 6.49 4.98
CA THR A 380 9.19 5.44 5.97
C THR A 380 9.87 4.15 5.49
N GLY A 381 9.73 3.06 6.22
CA GLY A 381 10.48 1.84 5.93
C GLY A 381 11.89 1.83 6.52
N GLY A 382 12.34 0.63 6.90
CA GLY A 382 13.61 0.46 7.62
C GLY A 382 14.83 0.97 6.85
N ALA A 383 14.81 0.90 5.51
CA ALA A 383 15.92 1.34 4.69
C ALA A 383 16.08 2.88 4.65
N LEU A 384 15.01 3.64 4.84
CA LEU A 384 15.07 5.11 4.93
C LEU A 384 15.25 5.61 6.35
N THR A 385 14.61 4.96 7.33
CA THR A 385 14.52 5.46 8.71
C THR A 385 15.67 4.99 9.60
N ARG A 386 16.30 3.84 9.29
CA ARG A 386 17.36 3.22 10.11
C ARG A 386 18.76 3.47 9.58
N LEU A 387 18.90 3.79 8.28
CA LEU A 387 20.20 4.14 7.68
C LEU A 387 20.48 5.65 7.81
N PRO A 388 21.75 6.04 8.02
CA PRO A 388 22.13 7.44 7.98
C PRO A 388 21.94 7.99 6.55
N GLY A 389 21.44 9.22 6.41
CA GLY A 389 21.34 9.88 5.10
C GLY A 389 19.99 9.68 4.37
N GLY A 390 18.95 9.11 5.01
CA GLY A 390 17.62 8.96 4.42
C GLY A 390 17.02 10.25 3.87
N ILE A 391 17.21 11.39 4.54
CA ILE A 391 16.79 12.72 4.02
C ILE A 391 17.45 13.02 2.67
N GLY A 392 18.76 12.80 2.55
CA GLY A 392 19.49 13.01 1.29
C GLY A 392 19.04 12.07 0.15
N VAL A 393 18.48 10.91 0.47
CA VAL A 393 17.81 10.04 -0.51
C VAL A 393 16.51 10.69 -0.98
N LEU A 394 15.66 11.16 -0.07
CA LEU A 394 14.39 11.80 -0.41
C LEU A 394 14.57 13.07 -1.23
N GLU A 395 15.59 13.87 -0.94
CA GLU A 395 15.91 15.08 -1.72
C GLU A 395 16.20 14.78 -3.20
N GLN A 396 16.70 13.59 -3.51
CA GLN A 396 16.97 13.17 -4.89
C GLN A 396 15.71 12.72 -5.64
N THR A 397 14.59 12.52 -4.96
CA THR A 397 13.30 12.16 -5.58
C THR A 397 12.49 13.39 -6.01
N ARG A 398 12.91 14.58 -5.65
CA ARG A 398 12.28 15.86 -6.03
C ARG A 398 12.50 16.19 -7.51
N GLY A 399 11.63 17.05 -8.04
CA GLY A 399 11.76 17.59 -9.39
C GLY A 399 13.02 18.41 -9.57
N ARG A 400 13.42 18.56 -10.83
CA ARG A 400 14.53 19.43 -11.23
C ARG A 400 14.04 20.32 -12.36
N GLU A 401 14.56 21.53 -12.41
CA GLU A 401 14.25 22.48 -13.49
C GLU A 401 14.53 21.86 -14.87
N GLY A 402 13.58 21.99 -15.79
CA GLY A 402 13.68 21.43 -17.15
C GLY A 402 13.40 19.92 -17.26
N SER A 403 12.99 19.24 -16.18
CA SER A 403 12.55 17.86 -16.24
C SER A 403 11.20 17.72 -16.98
N ASP A 404 11.05 16.70 -17.79
CA ASP A 404 9.77 16.28 -18.38
C ASP A 404 8.92 15.46 -17.41
N ARG A 405 9.48 15.03 -16.27
CA ARG A 405 8.78 14.26 -15.25
C ARG A 405 8.03 15.16 -14.28
N LEU A 406 6.82 14.75 -13.94
CA LEU A 406 5.93 15.46 -13.02
C LEU A 406 6.22 15.05 -11.56
N LEU A 407 7.45 15.29 -11.12
CA LEU A 407 7.97 14.96 -9.78
C LEU A 407 7.52 16.00 -8.73
N PRO A 408 7.62 15.66 -7.42
CA PRO A 408 7.38 16.61 -6.34
C PRO A 408 8.19 17.91 -6.53
N ALA A 409 7.67 19.01 -6.02
CA ALA A 409 8.31 20.34 -6.18
C ALA A 409 9.80 20.30 -5.82
N PRO A 410 10.66 21.07 -6.51
CA PRO A 410 12.10 21.10 -6.25
C PRO A 410 12.45 21.53 -4.82
N ASP A 411 11.60 22.34 -4.22
CA ASP A 411 11.69 22.88 -2.86
C ASP A 411 10.85 22.09 -1.84
N ALA A 412 10.30 20.93 -2.22
CA ALA A 412 9.50 20.11 -1.32
C ALA A 412 10.29 19.77 -0.04
N VAL A 413 9.62 19.87 1.10
CA VAL A 413 10.18 19.52 2.41
C VAL A 413 10.31 17.98 2.49
N CYS A 414 11.50 17.50 2.83
CA CYS A 414 11.74 16.09 3.06
C CYS A 414 11.74 15.78 4.57
N ALA A 415 11.00 14.78 4.98
CA ALA A 415 10.89 14.33 6.37
C ALA A 415 11.00 12.80 6.47
N LEU A 416 11.39 12.30 7.63
CA LEU A 416 11.42 10.86 7.91
C LEU A 416 10.43 10.53 9.03
N ASP A 417 9.73 9.43 8.89
CA ASP A 417 8.97 8.78 9.95
C ASP A 417 9.95 8.13 10.96
N ARG A 418 10.52 8.96 11.83
CA ARG A 418 11.64 8.58 12.72
C ARG A 418 11.26 7.48 13.69
N ASP A 419 10.02 7.47 14.12
CA ASP A 419 9.48 6.49 15.06
C ASP A 419 8.84 5.29 14.37
N TYR A 420 8.83 5.26 13.03
CA TYR A 420 8.25 4.19 12.22
C TYR A 420 6.79 3.90 12.58
N LEU A 421 5.93 4.91 12.45
CA LEU A 421 4.54 4.87 12.94
C LEU A 421 3.48 4.80 11.84
N PHE A 422 3.80 5.02 10.56
CA PHE A 422 2.78 5.17 9.53
C PHE A 422 1.83 3.98 9.44
N ALA A 423 2.33 2.75 9.43
CA ALA A 423 1.48 1.57 9.41
C ALA A 423 0.59 1.46 10.67
N CYS A 424 1.17 1.77 11.85
CA CYS A 424 0.40 1.81 13.10
C CYS A 424 -0.67 2.90 13.06
N CYS A 425 -0.34 4.09 12.60
CA CYS A 425 -1.28 5.22 12.52
C CYS A 425 -2.43 4.93 11.55
N GLY A 426 -2.18 4.21 10.45
CA GLY A 426 -3.24 3.82 9.52
C GLY A 426 -4.29 2.91 10.16
N VAL A 427 -3.90 1.95 10.99
CA VAL A 427 -4.87 1.09 11.68
C VAL A 427 -5.51 1.79 12.89
N LEU A 428 -4.78 2.69 13.58
CA LEU A 428 -5.31 3.51 14.67
C LEU A 428 -6.41 4.47 14.21
N ALA A 429 -6.34 4.96 12.95
CA ALA A 429 -7.30 5.89 12.37
C ALA A 429 -8.75 5.36 12.34
N GLY A 430 -8.94 4.05 12.37
CA GLY A 430 -10.26 3.42 12.48
C GLY A 430 -10.86 3.40 13.90
N TYR A 431 -10.09 3.78 14.92
CA TYR A 431 -10.47 3.63 16.34
C TYR A 431 -10.37 4.92 17.14
N PHE A 432 -9.59 5.87 16.71
CA PHE A 432 -9.32 7.11 17.42
C PHE A 432 -9.55 8.33 16.52
N GLU A 433 -9.73 9.48 17.15
CA GLU A 433 -9.92 10.75 16.46
C GLU A 433 -8.77 11.03 15.48
N ALA A 434 -9.12 11.45 14.26
CA ALA A 434 -8.20 11.70 13.16
C ALA A 434 -7.06 12.64 13.57
N ASP A 435 -7.38 13.73 14.26
CA ASP A 435 -6.40 14.73 14.70
C ASP A 435 -5.43 14.19 15.76
N ALA A 436 -5.89 13.27 16.63
CA ALA A 436 -5.04 12.61 17.61
C ALA A 436 -3.98 11.73 16.92
N VAL A 437 -4.40 10.95 15.94
CA VAL A 437 -3.50 10.09 15.15
C VAL A 437 -2.56 10.94 14.28
N ALA A 438 -3.06 12.00 13.64
CA ALA A 438 -2.23 12.93 12.87
C ALA A 438 -1.16 13.62 13.74
N ALA A 439 -1.46 13.92 15.02
CA ALA A 439 -0.50 14.51 15.94
C ALA A 439 0.70 13.56 16.22
N LEU A 440 0.49 12.24 16.31
CA LEU A 440 1.58 11.26 16.42
C LEU A 440 2.49 11.31 15.19
N MET A 441 1.92 11.32 13.99
CA MET A 441 2.68 11.34 12.75
C MET A 441 3.47 12.64 12.58
N ARG A 442 2.86 13.80 12.87
CA ARG A 442 3.56 15.10 12.84
C ARG A 442 4.76 15.11 13.79
N ARG A 443 4.61 14.53 14.98
CA ARG A 443 5.74 14.42 15.93
C ARG A 443 6.84 13.52 15.38
N SER A 444 6.50 12.36 14.85
CA SER A 444 7.47 11.42 14.28
C SER A 444 8.23 12.04 13.09
N THR A 445 7.53 12.79 12.23
CA THR A 445 8.10 13.43 11.04
C THR A 445 8.76 14.80 11.34
N GLY A 446 8.35 15.47 12.40
CA GLY A 446 8.77 16.84 12.71
C GLY A 446 8.11 17.91 11.84
N LEU A 447 6.93 17.63 11.26
CA LEU A 447 6.12 18.51 10.40
C LEU A 447 5.02 19.23 11.15
#